data_b757cea1ce8f2b04359797fda790c935
#
_entry.id   b757cea1ce8f2b04359797fda790c935
#
_cell.length_a   1.000
_cell.length_b   1.000
_cell.length_c   1.000
_cell.angle_alpha   90.00
_cell.angle_beta   90.00
_cell.angle_gamma   90.00
#
_symmetry.space_group_name_H-M   'P 1'
#
loop_
_entity.id
_entity.type
_entity.pdbx_description
1 polymer ?
#
loop_
_entity_poly.entity_id
_entity_poly.type
_entity_poly.pdbx_seq_one_letter_code
_entity_poly.pdbx_strand_id
1 'polypeptide(L)'
;MIAPRRLHRAAGAALAVFVTVHIANHLAALAGVDAHVFFMERARLVYRQPVVEAVLLLCAALQVASGVSMLWTGRHRRRTLIAWLQAGSGAYIALFLAIHVGAVLAARIVGGLDTNFYFAAAGLHVWPFVLFFAPYYFLAVAALFAHVGCALRRGRVVVAWMSGAGVVVAVLIVATLMGKVVPVAIPARYLATFALTGA
;
A
#
# COMPACT_ATOMS: atom_id res chain seq x y z
N MET A 1 21.72 -0.71 22.15
CA MET A 1 21.14 -0.87 20.80
C MET A 1 19.64 -1.17 20.91
N ILE A 2 18.78 -0.45 20.18
CA ILE A 2 17.33 -0.70 20.18
C ILE A 2 17.07 -2.04 19.47
N ALA A 3 16.33 -2.96 20.13
CA ALA A 3 16.02 -4.25 19.54
C ALA A 3 15.22 -4.07 18.22
N PRO A 4 15.52 -4.79 17.11
CA PRO A 4 14.86 -4.65 15.81
C PRO A 4 13.33 -4.69 15.88
N ARG A 5 12.77 -5.47 16.81
CA ARG A 5 11.32 -5.55 17.04
C ARG A 5 10.71 -4.27 17.62
N ARG A 6 11.43 -3.54 18.47
CA ARG A 6 10.95 -2.26 19.02
C ARG A 6 10.95 -1.19 17.93
N LEU A 7 12.02 -1.14 17.15
CA LEU A 7 12.15 -0.24 16.01
C LEU A 7 11.05 -0.48 14.98
N HIS A 8 10.83 -1.75 14.59
CA HIS A 8 9.77 -2.14 13.67
C HIS A 8 8.38 -1.73 14.17
N ARG A 9 8.06 -1.92 15.45
CA ARG A 9 6.78 -1.51 16.02
C ARG A 9 6.61 0.00 16.04
N ALA A 10 7.66 0.75 16.41
CA ALA A 10 7.58 2.21 16.48
C ALA A 10 7.38 2.82 15.08
N ALA A 11 8.20 2.41 14.10
CA ALA A 11 8.05 2.83 12.71
C ALA A 11 6.70 2.40 12.13
N GLY A 12 6.24 1.17 12.45
CA GLY A 12 4.94 0.67 12.04
C GLY A 12 3.77 1.44 12.62
N ALA A 13 3.84 1.87 13.87
CA ALA A 13 2.81 2.70 14.50
C ALA A 13 2.72 4.08 13.84
N ALA A 14 3.86 4.70 13.53
CA ALA A 14 3.90 5.98 12.82
C ALA A 14 3.29 5.84 11.40
N LEU A 15 3.68 4.79 10.66
CA LEU A 15 3.13 4.52 9.34
C LEU A 15 1.64 4.14 9.39
N ALA A 16 1.15 3.49 10.45
CA ALA A 16 -0.25 3.10 10.57
C ALA A 16 -1.19 4.31 10.52
N VAL A 17 -0.78 5.45 11.11
CA VAL A 17 -1.55 6.70 11.03
C VAL A 17 -1.65 7.16 9.58
N PHE A 18 -0.53 7.25 8.87
CA PHE A 18 -0.51 7.63 7.46
C PHE A 18 -1.30 6.65 6.58
N VAL A 19 -1.09 5.35 6.77
CA VAL A 19 -1.74 4.31 5.96
C VAL A 19 -3.25 4.29 6.19
N THR A 20 -3.74 4.58 7.40
CA THR A 20 -5.17 4.71 7.68
C THR A 20 -5.77 5.86 6.86
N VAL A 21 -5.14 7.03 6.86
CA VAL A 21 -5.56 8.17 6.04
C VAL A 21 -5.47 7.85 4.55
N HIS A 22 -4.43 7.13 4.13
CA HIS A 22 -4.22 6.73 2.73
C HIS A 22 -5.28 5.74 2.24
N ILE A 23 -5.63 4.73 3.02
CA ILE A 23 -6.72 3.80 2.72
C ILE A 23 -8.08 4.53 2.71
N ALA A 24 -8.34 5.42 3.68
CA ALA A 24 -9.54 6.24 3.71
C ALA A 24 -9.67 7.11 2.45
N ASN A 25 -8.56 7.67 1.96
CA ASN A 25 -8.54 8.41 0.71
C ASN A 25 -8.93 7.54 -0.49
N HIS A 26 -8.41 6.31 -0.59
CA HIS A 26 -8.81 5.40 -1.65
C HIS A 26 -10.29 5.01 -1.55
N LEU A 27 -10.82 4.83 -0.34
CA LEU A 27 -12.25 4.56 -0.13
C LEU A 27 -13.13 5.78 -0.43
N ALA A 28 -12.64 7.00 -0.28
CA ALA A 28 -13.36 8.21 -0.70
C ALA A 28 -13.70 8.20 -2.20
N ALA A 29 -12.91 7.50 -3.02
CA ALA A 29 -13.19 7.31 -4.44
C ALA A 29 -14.49 6.55 -4.74
N LEU A 30 -15.07 5.84 -3.76
CA LEU A 30 -16.41 5.24 -3.88
C LEU A 30 -17.50 6.30 -4.10
N ALA A 31 -17.28 7.53 -3.61
CA ALA A 31 -18.15 8.68 -3.86
C ALA A 31 -17.76 9.48 -5.13
N GLY A 32 -16.77 9.02 -5.87
CA GLY A 32 -16.27 9.65 -7.10
C GLY A 32 -14.81 10.04 -7.04
N VAL A 33 -14.22 10.24 -8.23
CA VAL A 33 -12.80 10.65 -8.37
C VAL A 33 -12.57 12.02 -7.70
N ASP A 34 -13.49 12.95 -7.83
CA ASP A 34 -13.38 14.28 -7.23
C ASP A 34 -13.33 14.22 -5.70
N ALA A 35 -14.10 13.31 -5.07
CA ALA A 35 -14.05 13.10 -3.63
C ALA A 35 -12.68 12.58 -3.18
N HIS A 36 -12.08 11.64 -3.95
CA HIS A 36 -10.72 11.18 -3.70
C HIS A 36 -9.71 12.33 -3.82
N VAL A 37 -9.79 13.12 -4.90
CA VAL A 37 -8.86 14.23 -5.15
C VAL A 37 -8.97 15.28 -4.04
N PHE A 38 -10.20 15.66 -3.68
CA PHE A 38 -10.44 16.61 -2.59
C PHE A 38 -9.84 16.13 -1.26
N PHE A 39 -10.10 14.88 -0.88
CA PHE A 39 -9.52 14.30 0.34
C PHE A 39 -8.00 14.26 0.29
N MET A 40 -7.45 13.81 -0.83
CA MET A 40 -6.01 13.71 -1.05
C MET A 40 -5.32 15.07 -0.91
N GLU A 41 -5.86 16.12 -1.51
CA GLU A 41 -5.27 17.46 -1.45
C GLU A 41 -5.22 18.00 -0.02
N ARG A 42 -6.28 17.77 0.77
CA ARG A 42 -6.30 18.14 2.19
C ARG A 42 -5.27 17.35 3.00
N ALA A 43 -5.18 16.05 2.79
CA ALA A 43 -4.20 15.21 3.47
C ALA A 43 -2.76 15.55 3.08
N ARG A 44 -2.52 15.95 1.81
CA ARG A 44 -1.22 16.39 1.30
C ARG A 44 -0.67 17.62 2.02
N LEU A 45 -1.52 18.51 2.52
CA LEU A 45 -1.08 19.66 3.31
C LEU A 45 -0.23 19.25 4.53
N VAL A 46 -0.42 18.03 5.02
CA VAL A 46 0.32 17.48 6.15
C VAL A 46 1.45 16.56 5.68
N TYR A 47 1.12 15.49 4.95
CA TYR A 47 2.10 14.43 4.69
C TYR A 47 3.12 14.78 3.59
N ARG A 48 2.90 15.84 2.81
CA ARG A 48 3.90 16.38 1.85
C ARG A 48 4.73 17.54 2.42
N GLN A 49 4.56 17.88 3.69
CA GLN A 49 5.52 18.77 4.35
C GLN A 49 6.91 18.09 4.37
N PRO A 50 8.00 18.78 4.00
CA PRO A 50 9.31 18.14 3.80
C PRO A 50 9.77 17.30 4.98
N VAL A 51 9.57 17.76 6.20
CA VAL A 51 9.96 17.01 7.42
C VAL A 51 9.06 15.80 7.60
N VAL A 52 7.75 15.93 7.42
CA VAL A 52 6.81 14.81 7.58
C VAL A 52 7.05 13.75 6.51
N GLU A 53 7.24 14.16 5.26
CA GLU A 53 7.55 13.24 4.16
C GLU A 53 8.87 12.51 4.42
N ALA A 54 9.93 13.21 4.83
CA ALA A 54 11.21 12.59 5.17
C ALA A 54 11.09 11.56 6.31
N VAL A 55 10.31 11.88 7.36
CA VAL A 55 10.04 10.95 8.46
C VAL A 55 9.26 9.73 7.99
N LEU A 56 8.23 9.90 7.14
CA LEU A 56 7.46 8.78 6.59
C LEU A 56 8.34 7.88 5.71
N LEU A 57 9.18 8.45 4.86
CA LEU A 57 10.14 7.70 4.02
C LEU A 57 11.15 6.93 4.87
N LEU A 58 11.68 7.56 5.92
CA LEU A 58 12.57 6.89 6.88
C LEU A 58 11.86 5.74 7.59
N CYS A 59 10.62 5.95 8.06
CA CYS A 59 9.82 4.90 8.68
C CYS A 59 9.55 3.75 7.70
N ALA A 60 9.28 4.03 6.42
CA ALA A 60 9.10 3.01 5.38
C ALA A 60 10.39 2.20 5.16
N ALA A 61 11.54 2.85 5.05
CA ALA A 61 12.84 2.18 4.93
C ALA A 61 13.14 1.29 6.15
N LEU A 62 12.91 1.82 7.36
CA LEU A 62 13.08 1.06 8.60
C LEU A 62 12.13 -0.13 8.71
N GLN A 63 10.87 0.00 8.22
CA GLN A 63 9.91 -1.09 8.18
C GLN A 63 10.40 -2.23 7.26
N VAL A 64 10.84 -1.88 6.05
CA VAL A 64 11.36 -2.87 5.10
C VAL A 64 12.61 -3.55 5.68
N ALA A 65 13.60 -2.79 6.11
CA ALA A 65 14.88 -3.33 6.60
C ALA A 65 14.68 -4.21 7.85
N SER A 66 13.96 -3.72 8.85
CA SER A 66 13.70 -4.48 10.08
C SER A 66 12.78 -5.69 9.84
N GLY A 67 11.79 -5.56 8.94
CA GLY A 67 10.89 -6.63 8.54
C GLY A 67 11.64 -7.78 7.86
N VAL A 68 12.46 -7.47 6.87
CA VAL A 68 13.31 -8.46 6.17
C VAL A 68 14.27 -9.15 7.16
N SER A 69 14.94 -8.38 8.05
CA SER A 69 15.79 -8.94 9.09
C SER A 69 15.03 -9.92 9.99
N MET A 70 13.83 -9.58 10.44
CA MET A 70 13.01 -10.47 11.27
C MET A 70 12.47 -11.68 10.49
N LEU A 71 12.16 -11.53 9.21
CA LEU A 71 11.80 -12.65 8.34
C LEU A 71 12.94 -13.67 8.27
N TRP A 72 14.14 -13.21 8.08
CA TRP A 72 15.32 -14.08 7.98
C TRP A 72 15.67 -14.74 9.30
N THR A 73 15.82 -13.96 10.37
CA THR A 73 16.20 -14.48 11.70
C THR A 73 15.12 -15.33 12.36
N GLY A 74 13.84 -15.07 12.05
CA GLY A 74 12.72 -15.82 12.60
C GLY A 74 12.32 -17.10 11.85
N ARG A 75 12.97 -17.42 10.73
CA ARG A 75 12.53 -18.51 9.83
C ARG A 75 12.39 -19.88 10.49
N HIS A 76 13.25 -20.21 11.43
CA HIS A 76 13.24 -21.50 12.13
C HIS A 76 12.21 -21.60 13.27
N ARG A 77 11.53 -20.49 13.63
CA ARG A 77 10.59 -20.43 14.76
C ARG A 77 9.11 -20.44 14.33
N ARG A 78 8.84 -20.52 13.02
CA ARG A 78 7.45 -20.48 12.49
C ARG A 78 6.85 -21.88 12.53
N ARG A 79 6.01 -22.14 13.54
CA ARG A 79 5.37 -23.47 13.75
C ARG A 79 3.85 -23.43 13.67
N THR A 80 3.24 -22.23 13.50
CA THR A 80 1.79 -22.08 13.47
C THR A 80 1.33 -21.37 12.20
N LEU A 81 0.09 -21.60 11.79
CA LEU A 81 -0.52 -20.93 10.64
C LEU A 81 -0.47 -19.41 10.77
N ILE A 82 -0.76 -18.88 11.98
CA ILE A 82 -0.69 -17.43 12.24
C ILE A 82 0.74 -16.90 12.06
N ALA A 83 1.75 -17.65 12.50
CA ALA A 83 3.15 -17.25 12.32
C ALA A 83 3.56 -17.22 10.84
N TRP A 84 3.07 -18.17 10.05
CA TRP A 84 3.28 -18.18 8.60
C TRP A 84 2.51 -17.07 7.89
N LEU A 85 1.24 -16.83 8.29
CA LEU A 85 0.44 -15.73 7.76
C LEU A 85 1.09 -14.37 8.04
N GLN A 86 1.55 -14.16 9.29
CA GLN A 86 2.26 -12.93 9.67
C GLN A 86 3.55 -12.74 8.87
N ALA A 87 4.29 -13.80 8.64
CA ALA A 87 5.53 -13.74 7.89
C ALA A 87 5.29 -13.50 6.39
N GLY A 88 4.35 -14.23 5.79
CA GLY A 88 4.01 -14.09 4.37
C GLY A 88 3.40 -12.73 4.04
N SER A 89 2.44 -12.27 4.86
CA SER A 89 1.86 -10.93 4.70
C SER A 89 2.93 -9.83 4.90
N GLY A 90 3.80 -9.98 5.90
CA GLY A 90 4.90 -9.04 6.13
C GLY A 90 5.93 -9.01 5.00
N ALA A 91 6.25 -10.17 4.42
CA ALA A 91 7.13 -10.26 3.25
C ALA A 91 6.54 -9.54 2.04
N TYR A 92 5.23 -9.78 1.78
CA TYR A 92 4.54 -9.12 0.68
C TYR A 92 4.48 -7.60 0.86
N ILE A 93 4.14 -7.12 2.07
CA ILE A 93 4.11 -5.69 2.38
C ILE A 93 5.50 -5.05 2.19
N ALA A 94 6.57 -5.73 2.61
CA ALA A 94 7.93 -5.22 2.41
C ALA A 94 8.27 -5.05 0.92
N LEU A 95 7.92 -6.05 0.10
CA LEU A 95 8.07 -5.99 -1.36
C LEU A 95 7.21 -4.86 -1.96
N PHE A 96 5.92 -4.84 -1.59
CA PHE A 96 4.99 -3.81 -2.06
C PHE A 96 5.48 -2.42 -1.71
N LEU A 97 5.88 -2.19 -0.46
CA LEU A 97 6.30 -0.88 0.04
C LEU A 97 7.55 -0.38 -0.71
N ALA A 98 8.53 -1.28 -0.96
CA ALA A 98 9.72 -0.94 -1.72
C ALA A 98 9.39 -0.52 -3.17
N ILE A 99 8.55 -1.30 -3.86
CA ILE A 99 8.14 -1.01 -5.24
C ILE A 99 7.25 0.23 -5.27
N HIS A 100 6.25 0.32 -4.39
CA HIS A 100 5.27 1.40 -4.38
C HIS A 100 5.90 2.76 -4.10
N VAL A 101 6.71 2.86 -3.04
CA VAL A 101 7.43 4.11 -2.71
C VAL A 101 8.40 4.47 -3.82
N GLY A 102 9.16 3.49 -4.35
CA GLY A 102 10.07 3.70 -5.47
C GLY A 102 9.34 4.25 -6.72
N ALA A 103 8.21 3.63 -7.09
CA ALA A 103 7.40 4.07 -8.23
C ALA A 103 6.83 5.48 -8.04
N VAL A 104 6.31 5.80 -6.85
CA VAL A 104 5.80 7.13 -6.53
C VAL A 104 6.90 8.19 -6.61
N LEU A 105 8.07 7.92 -6.05
CA LEU A 105 9.20 8.85 -6.10
C LEU A 105 9.73 9.03 -7.53
N ALA A 106 9.87 7.93 -8.28
CA ALA A 106 10.31 8.00 -9.67
C ALA A 106 9.32 8.79 -10.54
N ALA A 107 8.02 8.53 -10.41
CA ALA A 107 6.99 9.26 -11.14
C ALA A 107 7.01 10.77 -10.86
N ARG A 108 7.23 11.14 -9.59
CA ARG A 108 7.29 12.56 -9.17
C ARG A 108 8.56 13.25 -9.60
N ILE A 109 9.72 12.63 -9.35
CA ILE A 109 11.04 13.27 -9.50
C ILE A 109 11.51 13.21 -10.95
N VAL A 110 11.35 12.04 -11.59
CA VAL A 110 11.82 11.81 -12.97
C VAL A 110 10.71 12.09 -13.97
N GLY A 111 9.49 11.60 -13.70
CA GLY A 111 8.37 11.70 -14.64
C GLY A 111 7.60 13.03 -14.56
N GLY A 112 7.81 13.87 -13.55
CA GLY A 112 7.06 15.10 -13.34
C GLY A 112 5.54 14.90 -13.20
N LEU A 113 5.12 13.67 -12.83
CA LEU A 113 3.72 13.30 -12.74
C LEU A 113 3.14 13.60 -11.35
N ASP A 114 1.90 14.04 -11.32
CA ASP A 114 1.13 14.03 -10.08
C ASP A 114 0.71 12.60 -9.74
N THR A 115 1.12 12.12 -8.56
CA THR A 115 0.82 10.77 -8.08
C THR A 115 -0.56 10.70 -7.41
N ASN A 116 -1.59 11.10 -8.13
CA ASN A 116 -2.99 11.14 -7.73
C ASN A 116 -3.75 9.83 -8.06
N PHE A 117 -5.10 9.90 -8.04
CA PHE A 117 -5.97 8.78 -8.41
C PHE A 117 -5.65 8.20 -9.79
N TYR A 118 -5.44 9.05 -10.79
CA TYR A 118 -5.20 8.61 -12.17
C TYR A 118 -3.86 7.88 -12.32
N PHE A 119 -2.83 8.30 -11.59
CA PHE A 119 -1.56 7.58 -11.53
C PHE A 119 -1.72 6.17 -10.96
N ALA A 120 -2.48 6.03 -9.87
CA ALA A 120 -2.73 4.72 -9.27
C ALA A 120 -3.60 3.82 -10.17
N ALA A 121 -4.55 4.40 -10.90
CA ALA A 121 -5.48 3.66 -11.74
C ALA A 121 -4.91 3.27 -13.11
N ALA A 122 -3.96 4.04 -13.65
CA ALA A 122 -3.55 3.93 -15.06
C ALA A 122 -3.15 2.51 -15.49
N GLY A 123 -2.32 1.81 -14.70
CA GLY A 123 -1.91 0.44 -15.01
C GLY A 123 -3.04 -0.59 -15.01
N LEU A 124 -4.16 -0.28 -14.35
CA LEU A 124 -5.36 -1.12 -14.35
C LEU A 124 -6.22 -0.96 -15.60
N HIS A 125 -5.95 0.08 -16.40
CA HIS A 125 -6.68 0.39 -17.65
C HIS A 125 -5.89 0.05 -18.91
N VAL A 126 -4.69 -0.54 -18.80
CA VAL A 126 -3.83 -0.90 -19.93
C VAL A 126 -3.53 -2.39 -19.92
N TRP A 127 -3.83 -3.07 -21.04
CA TRP A 127 -3.43 -4.46 -21.27
C TRP A 127 -1.95 -4.54 -21.69
N PRO A 128 -1.15 -5.51 -21.20
CA PRO A 128 -1.47 -6.55 -20.20
C PRO A 128 -1.22 -6.15 -18.74
N PHE A 129 -0.92 -4.89 -18.45
CA PHE A 129 -0.50 -4.42 -17.12
C PHE A 129 -1.55 -4.64 -16.03
N VAL A 130 -2.84 -4.68 -16.39
CA VAL A 130 -3.93 -5.01 -15.46
C VAL A 130 -3.69 -6.35 -14.74
N LEU A 131 -3.08 -7.35 -15.42
CA LEU A 131 -2.78 -8.66 -14.84
C LEU A 131 -1.73 -8.59 -13.71
N PHE A 132 -0.90 -7.56 -13.72
CA PHE A 132 0.03 -7.26 -12.65
C PHE A 132 -0.59 -6.37 -11.57
N PHE A 133 -1.18 -5.23 -11.96
CA PHE A 133 -1.62 -4.21 -11.00
C PHE A 133 -2.83 -4.64 -10.18
N ALA A 134 -3.78 -5.42 -10.73
CA ALA A 134 -4.94 -5.84 -9.98
C ALA A 134 -4.56 -6.76 -8.79
N PRO A 135 -3.85 -7.89 -8.96
CA PRO A 135 -3.39 -8.69 -7.84
C PRO A 135 -2.37 -7.94 -6.95
N TYR A 136 -1.53 -7.07 -7.51
CA TYR A 136 -0.53 -6.30 -6.77
C TYR A 136 -1.19 -5.40 -5.71
N TYR A 137 -2.20 -4.61 -6.06
CA TYR A 137 -2.92 -3.76 -5.12
C TYR A 137 -3.83 -4.58 -4.20
N PHE A 138 -4.54 -5.56 -4.74
CA PHE A 138 -5.41 -6.43 -3.94
C PHE A 138 -4.64 -7.09 -2.79
N LEU A 139 -3.53 -7.74 -3.11
CA LEU A 139 -2.72 -8.44 -2.13
C LEU A 139 -2.06 -7.47 -1.13
N ALA A 140 -1.71 -6.25 -1.53
CA ALA A 140 -1.13 -5.26 -0.64
C ALA A 140 -2.08 -4.89 0.50
N VAL A 141 -3.34 -4.58 0.16
CA VAL A 141 -4.36 -4.22 1.15
C VAL A 141 -4.74 -5.44 2.00
N ALA A 142 -4.99 -6.59 1.39
CA ALA A 142 -5.33 -7.81 2.11
C ALA A 142 -4.20 -8.25 3.06
N ALA A 143 -2.94 -8.20 2.60
CA ALA A 143 -1.78 -8.51 3.43
C ALA A 143 -1.58 -7.53 4.58
N LEU A 144 -1.83 -6.23 4.37
CA LEU A 144 -1.75 -5.23 5.42
C LEU A 144 -2.68 -5.55 6.59
N PHE A 145 -3.95 -5.81 6.30
CA PHE A 145 -4.94 -6.13 7.32
C PHE A 145 -4.63 -7.46 8.03
N ALA A 146 -4.23 -8.49 7.28
CA ALA A 146 -3.82 -9.76 7.85
C ALA A 146 -2.60 -9.61 8.77
N HIS A 147 -1.59 -8.84 8.34
CA HIS A 147 -0.37 -8.58 9.11
C HIS A 147 -0.67 -7.86 10.42
N VAL A 148 -1.48 -6.80 10.38
CA VAL A 148 -1.91 -6.04 11.56
C VAL A 148 -2.75 -6.94 12.47
N GLY A 149 -3.69 -7.71 11.94
CA GLY A 149 -4.49 -8.68 12.69
C GLY A 149 -3.60 -9.67 13.47
N CYS A 150 -2.57 -10.22 12.84
CA CYS A 150 -1.60 -11.08 13.51
C CYS A 150 -0.78 -10.34 14.57
N ALA A 151 -0.41 -9.07 14.32
CA ALA A 151 0.39 -8.28 15.23
C ALA A 151 -0.35 -7.90 16.53
N LEU A 152 -1.67 -7.76 16.47
CA LEU A 152 -2.51 -7.46 17.64
C LEU A 152 -2.55 -8.59 18.68
N ARG A 153 -2.22 -9.83 18.32
CA ARG A 153 -2.15 -11.01 19.20
C ARG A 153 -3.44 -11.28 19.98
N ARG A 154 -4.60 -10.90 19.46
CA ARG A 154 -5.92 -11.07 20.11
C ARG A 154 -6.66 -12.35 19.70
N GLY A 155 -5.92 -13.37 19.24
CA GLY A 155 -6.47 -14.67 18.90
C GLY A 155 -6.90 -14.82 17.42
N ARG A 156 -7.27 -16.06 17.06
CA ARG A 156 -7.58 -16.44 15.67
C ARG A 156 -8.80 -15.72 15.10
N VAL A 157 -9.77 -15.41 15.95
CA VAL A 157 -11.01 -14.72 15.54
C VAL A 157 -10.70 -13.31 15.05
N VAL A 158 -9.87 -12.54 15.79
CA VAL A 158 -9.47 -11.19 15.37
C VAL A 158 -8.66 -11.24 14.07
N VAL A 159 -7.75 -12.21 13.92
CA VAL A 159 -7.00 -12.40 12.66
C VAL A 159 -7.94 -12.68 11.49
N ALA A 160 -8.94 -13.55 11.67
CA ALA A 160 -9.91 -13.87 10.63
C ALA A 160 -10.76 -12.64 10.23
N TRP A 161 -11.30 -11.91 11.20
CA TRP A 161 -12.06 -10.69 10.96
C TRP A 161 -11.24 -9.61 10.26
N MET A 162 -10.02 -9.36 10.72
CA MET A 162 -9.13 -8.39 10.08
C MET A 162 -8.80 -8.79 8.66
N SER A 163 -8.47 -10.07 8.43
CA SER A 163 -8.16 -10.55 7.09
C SER A 163 -9.38 -10.45 6.16
N GLY A 164 -10.58 -10.81 6.63
CA GLY A 164 -11.83 -10.65 5.89
C GLY A 164 -12.13 -9.19 5.53
N ALA A 165 -12.01 -8.28 6.50
CA ALA A 165 -12.15 -6.85 6.27
C ALA A 165 -11.14 -6.35 5.24
N GLY A 166 -9.88 -6.81 5.31
CA GLY A 166 -8.85 -6.47 4.34
C GLY A 166 -9.18 -6.91 2.92
N VAL A 167 -9.76 -8.10 2.75
CA VAL A 167 -10.23 -8.59 1.44
C VAL A 167 -11.36 -7.69 0.90
N VAL A 168 -12.33 -7.34 1.72
CA VAL A 168 -13.44 -6.46 1.31
C VAL A 168 -12.91 -5.09 0.89
N VAL A 169 -12.06 -4.47 1.70
CA VAL A 169 -11.45 -3.17 1.39
C VAL A 169 -10.61 -3.25 0.11
N ALA A 170 -9.83 -4.32 -0.07
CA ALA A 170 -9.04 -4.53 -1.28
C ALA A 170 -9.89 -4.62 -2.54
N VAL A 171 -10.99 -5.37 -2.49
CA VAL A 171 -11.96 -5.48 -3.61
C VAL A 171 -12.55 -4.12 -3.94
N LEU A 172 -13.02 -3.37 -2.94
CA LEU A 172 -13.61 -2.05 -3.15
C LEU A 172 -12.63 -1.07 -3.79
N ILE A 173 -11.38 -1.01 -3.29
CA ILE A 173 -10.35 -0.12 -3.84
C ILE A 173 -10.01 -0.52 -5.27
N VAL A 174 -9.71 -1.79 -5.53
CA VAL A 174 -9.32 -2.24 -6.87
C VAL A 174 -10.46 -2.07 -7.86
N ALA A 175 -11.70 -2.44 -7.50
CA ALA A 175 -12.86 -2.26 -8.37
C ALA A 175 -13.11 -0.78 -8.70
N THR A 176 -12.92 0.12 -7.74
CA THR A 176 -13.05 1.57 -7.95
C THR A 176 -11.95 2.10 -8.88
N LEU A 177 -10.70 1.74 -8.64
CA LEU A 177 -9.57 2.11 -9.51
C LEU A 177 -9.73 1.57 -10.95
N MET A 178 -10.36 0.41 -11.11
CA MET A 178 -10.69 -0.17 -12.42
C MET A 178 -11.91 0.47 -13.10
N GLY A 179 -12.55 1.46 -12.49
CA GLY A 179 -13.75 2.10 -13.04
C GLY A 179 -15.00 1.22 -13.00
N LYS A 180 -15.04 0.17 -12.15
CA LYS A 180 -16.18 -0.76 -12.02
C LYS A 180 -17.25 -0.27 -11.05
N VAL A 181 -16.90 0.68 -10.17
CA VAL A 181 -17.83 1.29 -9.19
C VAL A 181 -18.27 2.67 -9.66
N VAL A 182 -17.32 3.50 -10.07
CA VAL A 182 -17.57 4.81 -10.67
C VAL A 182 -16.85 4.88 -12.03
N PRO A 183 -17.46 5.50 -13.05
CA PRO A 183 -16.78 5.66 -14.35
C PRO A 183 -15.49 6.46 -14.20
N VAL A 184 -14.43 6.00 -14.83
CA VAL A 184 -13.11 6.64 -14.79
C VAL A 184 -12.55 6.78 -16.19
N ALA A 185 -12.22 8.01 -16.60
CA ALA A 185 -11.47 8.30 -17.81
C ALA A 185 -10.03 8.68 -17.43
N ILE A 186 -9.06 7.86 -17.81
CA ILE A 186 -7.65 8.09 -17.48
C ILE A 186 -7.05 9.08 -18.47
N PRO A 187 -6.49 10.23 -18.04
CA PRO A 187 -5.82 11.17 -18.94
C PRO A 187 -4.62 10.54 -19.66
N ALA A 188 -4.43 10.88 -20.94
CA ALA A 188 -3.42 10.31 -21.83
C ALA A 188 -1.99 10.33 -21.24
N ARG A 189 -1.63 11.39 -20.49
CA ARG A 189 -0.31 11.52 -19.84
C ARG A 189 0.02 10.38 -18.86
N TYR A 190 -0.99 9.77 -18.22
CA TYR A 190 -0.79 8.64 -17.33
C TYR A 190 -0.75 7.32 -18.09
N LEU A 191 -1.55 7.19 -19.15
CA LEU A 191 -1.50 6.01 -20.03
C LEU A 191 -0.18 5.91 -20.77
N ALA A 192 0.41 7.04 -21.14
CA ALA A 192 1.71 7.11 -21.84
C ALA A 192 2.86 6.49 -21.03
N THR A 193 2.75 6.41 -19.70
CA THR A 193 3.77 5.74 -18.84
C THR A 193 3.81 4.22 -19.06
N PHE A 194 2.78 3.65 -19.67
CA PHE A 194 2.66 2.23 -20.02
C PHE A 194 2.77 1.97 -21.53
N ALA A 195 2.94 3.01 -22.35
CA ALA A 195 3.26 2.82 -23.75
C ALA A 195 4.66 2.18 -23.82
N LEU A 196 4.72 0.95 -24.32
CA LEU A 196 6.00 0.32 -24.63
C LEU A 196 6.67 1.19 -25.70
N THR A 197 7.78 1.82 -25.36
CA THR A 197 8.61 2.56 -26.31
C THR A 197 9.12 1.57 -27.35
N GLY A 198 8.50 1.51 -28.52
CA GLY A 198 8.95 0.67 -29.64
C GLY A 198 7.86 -0.12 -30.35
N ALA A 199 6.73 0.50 -30.67
CA ALA A 199 5.84 0.05 -31.74
C ALA A 199 5.71 1.17 -32.75
#